data_6aef9a62d80cf7942ead17a8c509d285
#
_entry.id   6aef9a62d80cf7942ead17a8c509d285
#
_cell.length_a   1.000
_cell.length_b   1.000
_cell.length_c   1.000
_cell.angle_alpha   90.00
_cell.angle_beta   90.00
_cell.angle_gamma   90.00
#
_symmetry.space_group_name_H-M   'P 1'
#
loop_
_entity.id
_entity.type
_entity.pdbx_description
1 polymer ?
#
loop_
_entity_poly.entity_id
_entity_poly.type
_entity_poly.pdbx_seq_one_letter_code
_entity_poly.pdbx_strand_id
1 'polypeptide(L)' 'MVEVFKTNVQHKELAEQLVSVLRGRFDFCKINFDLDDCDKILRVEGKQICVETIIEILNTHGLQCEILTD' A
#
# COMPACT_ATOMS: atom_id res chain seq x y z
N MET A 1 -4.43 14.12 1.57
CA MET A 1 -4.76 13.00 2.47
C MET A 1 -3.61 12.01 2.49
N VAL A 2 -3.41 11.40 3.62
CA VAL A 2 -2.42 10.34 3.78
C VAL A 2 -3.12 9.16 4.45
N GLU A 3 -3.02 7.98 3.83
CA GLU A 3 -3.51 6.76 4.43
C GLU A 3 -2.33 5.82 4.65
N VAL A 4 -2.33 5.15 5.78
CA VAL A 4 -1.27 4.24 6.19
C VAL A 4 -1.87 2.86 6.40
N PHE A 5 -1.23 1.85 5.83
CA PHE A 5 -1.73 0.48 5.90
C PHE A 5 -0.66 -0.43 6.51
N LYS A 6 -1.10 -1.34 7.35
CA LYS A 6 -0.28 -2.44 7.83
C LYS A 6 -0.38 -3.57 6.82
N THR A 7 0.75 -4.13 6.44
CA THR A 7 0.79 -5.24 5.49
C THR A 7 1.69 -6.36 5.98
N ASN A 8 1.75 -7.45 5.22
CA ASN A 8 2.71 -8.51 5.45
C ASN A 8 3.71 -8.66 4.29
N VAL A 9 3.94 -7.57 3.56
CA VAL A 9 4.94 -7.56 2.49
C VAL A 9 6.33 -7.61 3.11
N GLN A 10 7.12 -8.64 2.74
CA GLN A 10 8.43 -8.87 3.36
C GLN A 10 9.60 -8.67 2.42
N HIS A 11 9.35 -8.55 1.11
CA HIS A 11 10.40 -8.47 0.11
C HIS A 11 10.33 -7.16 -0.65
N LYS A 12 11.47 -6.51 -0.79
CA LYS A 12 11.58 -5.24 -1.49
C LYS A 12 11.10 -5.36 -2.94
N GLU A 13 11.42 -6.46 -3.60
CA GLU A 13 11.02 -6.68 -4.98
C GLU A 13 9.51 -6.75 -5.12
N LEU A 14 8.85 -7.43 -4.21
CA LEU A 14 7.40 -7.50 -4.20
C LEU A 14 6.80 -6.12 -3.93
N ALA A 15 7.37 -5.37 -2.99
CA ALA A 15 6.93 -4.02 -2.71
C ALA A 15 7.02 -3.13 -3.95
N GLU A 16 8.10 -3.22 -4.70
CA GLU A 16 8.27 -2.45 -5.92
C GLU A 16 7.23 -2.81 -6.98
N GLN A 17 6.92 -4.09 -7.12
CA GLN A 17 5.86 -4.54 -8.03
C GLN A 17 4.51 -3.98 -7.62
N LEU A 18 4.20 -4.02 -6.33
CA LEU A 18 2.94 -3.50 -5.83
C LEU A 18 2.83 -1.99 -6.02
N VAL A 19 3.92 -1.25 -5.79
CA VAL A 19 3.93 0.18 -6.05
C VAL A 19 3.61 0.46 -7.52
N SER A 20 4.19 -0.32 -8.42
CA SER A 20 3.93 -0.17 -9.85
C SER A 20 2.46 -0.42 -10.19
N VAL A 21 1.88 -1.48 -9.63
CA VAL A 21 0.46 -1.81 -9.84
C VAL A 21 -0.43 -0.69 -9.29
N LEU A 22 -0.13 -0.21 -8.09
CA LEU A 22 -0.92 0.83 -7.45
C LEU A 22 -0.81 2.16 -8.20
N ARG A 23 0.37 2.48 -8.72
CA ARG A 23 0.53 3.70 -9.53
C ARG A 23 -0.26 3.64 -10.82
N GLY A 24 -0.44 2.45 -11.38
CA GLY A 24 -1.27 2.28 -12.55
C GLY A 24 -2.73 2.61 -12.30
N ARG A 25 -3.20 2.43 -11.06
CA ARG A 25 -4.57 2.75 -10.66
C ARG A 25 -4.69 4.15 -10.06
N PHE A 26 -3.65 4.63 -9.41
CA PHE A 26 -3.64 5.89 -8.66
C PHE A 26 -2.40 6.69 -9.04
N ASP A 27 -2.29 7.06 -10.31
CA ASP A 27 -1.10 7.73 -10.84
C ASP A 27 -0.88 9.12 -10.25
N PHE A 28 -1.91 9.69 -9.63
CA PHE A 28 -1.84 10.99 -8.96
C PHE A 28 -1.45 10.87 -7.48
N CYS A 29 -1.19 9.67 -6.99
CA CYS A 29 -0.83 9.45 -5.58
C CYS A 29 0.66 9.15 -5.45
N LYS A 30 1.22 9.53 -4.30
CA LYS A 30 2.55 9.10 -3.89
C LYS A 30 2.39 7.81 -3.09
N ILE A 31 3.13 6.78 -3.47
CA ILE A 31 3.00 5.46 -2.88
C ILE A 31 4.38 4.97 -2.47
N ASN A 32 4.53 4.59 -1.22
CA ASN A 32 5.79 4.10 -0.66
C ASN A 32 5.54 2.97 0.32
N PHE A 33 6.48 2.03 0.37
CA PHE A 33 6.54 1.03 1.43
C PHE A 33 7.67 1.35 2.38
N ASP A 34 7.43 1.14 3.67
CA ASP A 34 8.46 1.18 4.70
C ASP A 34 8.57 -0.23 5.28
N LEU A 35 9.48 -1.02 4.72
CA LEU A 35 9.65 -2.41 5.11
C LEU A 35 10.53 -2.58 6.34
N ASP A 36 11.19 -1.52 6.79
CA ASP A 36 11.98 -1.54 8.02
C ASP A 36 11.06 -1.46 9.24
N ASP A 37 9.84 -0.97 9.07
CA ASP A 37 8.86 -0.98 10.13
C ASP A 37 8.34 -2.39 10.36
N CYS A 38 8.10 -2.76 11.63
CA CYS A 38 7.62 -4.10 11.96
C CYS A 38 6.23 -4.38 11.37
N ASP A 39 5.45 -3.35 11.07
CA ASP A 39 4.13 -3.48 10.47
C ASP A 39 4.17 -3.47 8.94
N LYS A 40 5.35 -3.42 8.36
CA LYS A 40 5.52 -3.42 6.89
C LYS A 40 4.58 -2.42 6.24
N ILE A 41 4.80 -1.16 6.54
CA ILE A 41 3.87 -0.08 6.25
C ILE A 41 3.80 0.22 4.75
N LEU A 42 2.56 0.38 4.26
CA LEU A 42 2.28 0.98 2.96
C LEU A 42 1.70 2.37 3.21
N ARG A 43 2.33 3.37 2.65
CA ARG A 43 1.88 4.76 2.77
C ARG A 43 1.42 5.26 1.43
N VAL A 44 0.20 5.81 1.39
CA VAL A 44 -0.40 6.37 0.18
C VAL A 44 -0.81 7.80 0.48
N GLU A 45 -0.36 8.73 -0.36
CA GLU A 45 -0.64 10.15 -0.19
C GLU A 45 -1.24 10.69 -1.48
N GLY A 46 -2.35 11.40 -1.37
CA GLY A 46 -3.03 11.99 -2.52
C GLY A 46 -4.31 12.71 -2.13
N LYS A 47 -4.98 13.27 -3.12
CA LYS A 47 -6.22 14.01 -2.88
C LYS A 47 -7.41 13.09 -2.67
N GLN A 48 -7.43 11.97 -3.37
CA GLN A 48 -8.48 10.96 -3.23
C GLN A 48 -7.83 9.59 -3.12
N ILE A 49 -8.19 8.86 -2.07
CA ILE A 49 -7.62 7.55 -1.82
C ILE A 49 -8.77 6.58 -1.58
N CYS A 50 -8.91 5.58 -2.43
CA CYS A 50 -9.91 4.54 -2.23
C CYS A 50 -9.28 3.41 -1.41
N VAL A 51 -9.49 3.45 -0.11
CA VAL A 51 -8.92 2.48 0.83
C VAL A 51 -9.30 1.06 0.46
N GLU A 52 -10.57 0.84 0.12
CA GLU A 52 -11.07 -0.50 -0.19
C GLU A 52 -10.39 -1.09 -1.42
N THR A 53 -10.16 -0.26 -2.44
CA THR A 53 -9.49 -0.72 -3.66
C THR A 53 -8.04 -1.11 -3.38
N ILE A 54 -7.36 -0.35 -2.54
CA ILE A 54 -5.97 -0.66 -2.16
C ILE A 54 -5.90 -1.99 -1.43
N ILE A 55 -6.78 -2.19 -0.46
CA ILE A 55 -6.84 -3.44 0.29
C ILE A 55 -7.14 -4.61 -0.65
N GLU A 56 -8.09 -4.42 -1.55
CA GLU A 56 -8.45 -5.45 -2.51
C GLU A 56 -7.29 -5.83 -3.42
N ILE A 57 -6.53 -4.85 -3.90
CA ILE A 57 -5.38 -5.12 -4.76
C ILE A 57 -4.34 -5.97 -4.03
N LEU A 58 -4.02 -5.62 -2.79
CA LEU A 58 -3.06 -6.40 -2.03
C LEU A 58 -3.59 -7.81 -1.72
N ASN A 59 -4.87 -7.92 -1.37
CA ASN A 59 -5.49 -9.23 -1.12
C ASN A 59 -5.47 -10.11 -2.37
N THR A 60 -5.69 -9.52 -3.54
CA THR A 60 -5.65 -10.24 -4.80
C THR A 60 -4.25 -10.83 -5.07
N HIS A 61 -3.22 -10.17 -4.56
CA HIS A 61 -1.85 -10.66 -4.66
C HIS A 61 -1.46 -11.59 -3.51
N GLY A 62 -2.44 -12.03 -2.72
CA GLY A 62 -2.19 -12.96 -1.63
C GLY A 62 -1.62 -12.33 -0.37
N LEU A 63 -1.74 -11.01 -0.23
CA LEU A 63 -1.17 -10.28 0.88
C LEU A 63 -2.24 -9.76 1.82
N GLN A 64 -1.86 -9.57 3.08
CA GLN A 64 -2.72 -8.94 4.06
C GLN A 64 -2.51 -7.43 4.00
N CYS A 65 -3.59 -6.69 4.17
CA CYS A 65 -3.54 -5.25 4.17
C CYS A 65 -4.70 -4.71 5.00
N GLU A 66 -4.40 -3.90 5.98
CA GLU A 66 -5.44 -3.26 6.78
C GLU A 66 -5.04 -1.83 7.08
N ILE A 67 -6.04 -0.96 7.14
CA ILE A 67 -5.78 0.44 7.42
C ILE A 67 -5.38 0.60 8.89
N LEU A 68 -4.33 1.42 9.12
CA LEU A 68 -3.94 1.79 10.47
C LEU A 68 -4.60 3.11 10.81
N THR A 69 -5.42 3.08 11.85
CA THR A 69 -6.06 4.27 12.38
C THR A 69 -5.48 4.59 13.76
N ASP A 70 -5.30 5.87 14.00
CA ASP A 70 -4.80 6.32 15.31
C ASP A 70 -5.88 6.25 16.38
#